data_ed7e530fc70e5e416950bbb261fb3a45
#
_entry.id   ed7e530fc70e5e416950bbb261fb3a45
#
_cell.length_a   1.000
_cell.length_b   1.000
_cell.length_c   1.000
_cell.angle_alpha   90.00
_cell.angle_beta   90.00
_cell.angle_gamma   90.00
#
_symmetry.space_group_name_H-M   'P 1'
#
loop_
_entity.id
_entity.type
_entity.pdbx_description
1 polymer ?
#
loop_
_entity_poly.entity_id
_entity_poly.type
_entity_poly.pdbx_seq_one_letter_code
_entity_poly.pdbx_strand_id
1 'polypeptide(L)'
;MNNTLKKHAHSLRLSGLLESLDLRLQEAEANRLPYAQFLELLFQDEMNVRHQRLFNRRYKLADFRETRLLDNFDFGFNPGVNRAQIYELATGHFVTQRRDVLLVGPPGVGKSHLVQAIGREVLKAGFLVFYRSIFDLVRELLSQETQASEGRLLKKYLKPDLLIVDDMGLKILPQKSGEILLEIIMRRYENRSTMMTSNRPIEEWGKLLSDVPAASAILDRLLHHAEIIPINGRSYRLQPKPKRGADSERSAFSSSSPNPA
;
A
#
# COMPACT_ATOMS: atom_id res chain seq x y z
N MET A 1 -27.47 -19.02 26.66
CA MET A 1 -27.65 -18.75 25.22
C MET A 1 -28.14 -19.99 24.44
N ASN A 2 -29.07 -19.83 23.50
CA ASN A 2 -29.69 -20.94 22.75
C ASN A 2 -28.68 -21.63 21.80
N ASN A 3 -28.39 -22.91 22.06
CA ASN A 3 -27.42 -23.70 21.29
C ASN A 3 -27.82 -23.85 19.81
N THR A 4 -29.13 -23.75 19.50
CA THR A 4 -29.69 -23.81 18.14
C THR A 4 -29.33 -22.55 17.33
N LEU A 5 -29.40 -21.37 17.97
CA LEU A 5 -29.03 -20.10 17.30
C LEU A 5 -27.56 -20.11 16.90
N LYS A 6 -26.65 -20.57 17.78
CA LYS A 6 -25.23 -20.73 17.46
C LYS A 6 -24.99 -21.66 16.27
N LYS A 7 -25.68 -22.81 16.26
CA LYS A 7 -25.58 -23.78 15.14
C LYS A 7 -26.03 -23.17 13.83
N HIS A 8 -27.15 -22.43 13.79
CA HIS A 8 -27.65 -21.79 12.60
C HIS A 8 -26.68 -20.68 12.11
N ALA A 9 -26.19 -19.85 13.00
CA ALA A 9 -25.23 -18.81 12.64
C ALA A 9 -23.91 -19.40 12.11
N HIS A 10 -23.42 -20.50 12.67
CA HIS A 10 -22.28 -21.24 12.10
C HIS A 10 -22.56 -21.78 10.71
N SER A 11 -23.73 -22.41 10.50
CA SER A 11 -24.16 -22.91 9.18
C SER A 11 -24.21 -21.80 8.12
N LEU A 12 -24.68 -20.62 8.51
CA LEU A 12 -24.74 -19.41 7.66
C LEU A 12 -23.41 -18.65 7.57
N ARG A 13 -22.36 -19.15 8.25
CA ARG A 13 -21.02 -18.51 8.30
C ARG A 13 -21.05 -17.07 8.83
N LEU A 14 -21.89 -16.81 9.84
CA LEU A 14 -22.03 -15.52 10.51
C LEU A 14 -21.11 -15.45 11.76
N SER A 15 -19.81 -15.53 11.53
CA SER A 15 -18.84 -15.62 12.62
C SER A 15 -18.64 -14.31 13.37
N GLY A 16 -18.74 -13.15 12.69
CA GLY A 16 -18.65 -11.83 13.32
C GLY A 16 -19.83 -11.57 14.24
N LEU A 17 -21.05 -11.93 13.79
CA LEU A 17 -22.24 -11.90 14.61
C LEU A 17 -22.09 -12.77 15.88
N LEU A 18 -21.52 -13.98 15.74
CA LEU A 18 -21.31 -14.88 16.87
C LEU A 18 -20.30 -14.34 17.88
N GLU A 19 -19.27 -13.65 17.41
CA GLU A 19 -18.23 -13.05 18.27
C GLU A 19 -18.81 -11.95 19.18
N SER A 20 -19.78 -11.17 18.71
CA SER A 20 -20.38 -10.04 19.43
C SER A 20 -21.74 -10.35 20.08
N LEU A 21 -22.39 -11.49 19.77
CA LEU A 21 -23.77 -11.78 20.13
C LEU A 21 -24.07 -11.66 21.62
N ASP A 22 -23.22 -12.24 22.48
CA ASP A 22 -23.46 -12.23 23.94
C ASP A 22 -23.36 -10.79 24.50
N LEU A 23 -22.40 -9.98 23.99
CA LEU A 23 -22.26 -8.56 24.35
C LEU A 23 -23.48 -7.76 23.90
N ARG A 24 -23.90 -7.95 22.64
CA ARG A 24 -25.05 -7.22 22.09
C ARG A 24 -26.36 -7.57 22.76
N LEU A 25 -26.54 -8.80 23.24
CA LEU A 25 -27.71 -9.18 24.06
C LEU A 25 -27.73 -8.42 25.37
N GLN A 26 -26.61 -8.34 26.08
CA GLN A 26 -26.50 -7.58 27.33
C GLN A 26 -26.77 -6.08 27.11
N GLU A 27 -26.21 -5.49 26.06
CA GLU A 27 -26.45 -4.08 25.67
C GLU A 27 -27.93 -3.85 25.36
N ALA A 28 -28.58 -4.77 24.64
CA ALA A 28 -29.97 -4.64 24.25
C ALA A 28 -30.90 -4.71 25.49
N GLU A 29 -30.63 -5.62 26.42
CA GLU A 29 -31.37 -5.71 27.68
C GLU A 29 -31.20 -4.45 28.54
N ALA A 30 -29.94 -3.98 28.72
CA ALA A 30 -29.64 -2.83 29.57
C ALA A 30 -30.24 -1.53 28.99
N ASN A 31 -30.22 -1.35 27.70
CA ASN A 31 -30.68 -0.13 27.03
C ASN A 31 -32.10 -0.24 26.46
N ARG A 32 -32.79 -1.37 26.63
CA ARG A 32 -34.13 -1.64 26.06
C ARG A 32 -34.19 -1.35 24.57
N LEU A 33 -33.21 -1.84 23.81
CA LEU A 33 -33.13 -1.60 22.37
C LEU A 33 -34.32 -2.22 21.64
N PRO A 34 -34.92 -1.51 20.66
CA PRO A 34 -35.86 -2.11 19.72
C PRO A 34 -35.23 -3.29 18.98
N TYR A 35 -36.02 -4.33 18.71
CA TYR A 35 -35.53 -5.54 18.03
C TYR A 35 -34.86 -5.27 16.69
N ALA A 36 -35.39 -4.31 15.92
CA ALA A 36 -34.82 -3.90 14.62
C ALA A 36 -33.39 -3.32 14.81
N GLN A 37 -33.20 -2.45 15.79
CA GLN A 37 -31.91 -1.84 16.08
C GLN A 37 -30.91 -2.89 16.60
N PHE A 38 -31.33 -3.83 17.42
CA PHE A 38 -30.51 -4.94 17.85
C PHE A 38 -30.00 -5.80 16.68
N LEU A 39 -30.88 -6.13 15.73
CA LEU A 39 -30.51 -6.88 14.52
C LEU A 39 -29.56 -6.08 13.62
N GLU A 40 -29.80 -4.78 13.46
CA GLU A 40 -28.93 -3.90 12.70
C GLU A 40 -27.49 -3.90 13.23
N LEU A 41 -27.33 -3.76 14.57
CA LEU A 41 -26.02 -3.84 15.22
C LEU A 41 -25.32 -5.18 15.00
N LEU A 42 -26.04 -6.29 15.08
CA LEU A 42 -25.47 -7.62 14.83
C LEU A 42 -25.02 -7.79 13.37
N PHE A 43 -25.82 -7.34 12.40
CA PHE A 43 -25.42 -7.38 11.00
C PHE A 43 -24.24 -6.45 10.72
N GLN A 44 -24.20 -5.28 11.35
CA GLN A 44 -23.07 -4.36 11.22
C GLN A 44 -21.78 -5.00 11.73
N ASP A 45 -21.81 -5.72 12.87
CA ASP A 45 -20.67 -6.45 13.42
C ASP A 45 -20.19 -7.54 12.45
N GLU A 46 -21.11 -8.32 11.87
CA GLU A 46 -20.77 -9.32 10.85
C GLU A 46 -20.13 -8.69 9.61
N MET A 47 -20.68 -7.58 9.11
CA MET A 47 -20.12 -6.85 7.98
C MET A 47 -18.73 -6.32 8.28
N ASN A 48 -18.50 -5.76 9.45
CA ASN A 48 -17.21 -5.25 9.89
C ASN A 48 -16.15 -6.36 9.90
N VAL A 49 -16.48 -7.52 10.47
CA VAL A 49 -15.58 -8.68 10.51
C VAL A 49 -15.26 -9.20 9.11
N ARG A 50 -16.27 -9.28 8.22
CA ARG A 50 -16.06 -9.67 6.82
C ARG A 50 -15.17 -8.70 6.07
N HIS A 51 -15.40 -7.39 6.21
CA HIS A 51 -14.57 -6.36 5.60
C HIS A 51 -13.14 -6.45 6.10
N GLN A 52 -12.95 -6.62 7.42
CA GLN A 52 -11.61 -6.74 7.99
C GLN A 52 -10.86 -7.99 7.49
N ARG A 53 -11.55 -9.14 7.39
CA ARG A 53 -10.95 -10.37 6.86
C ARG A 53 -10.60 -10.24 5.37
N LEU A 54 -11.47 -9.60 4.60
CA LEU A 54 -11.22 -9.32 3.18
C LEU A 54 -10.02 -8.39 3.01
N PHE A 55 -9.96 -7.31 3.79
CA PHE A 55 -8.83 -6.40 3.82
C PHE A 55 -7.53 -7.14 4.15
N ASN A 56 -7.50 -7.92 5.25
CA ASN A 56 -6.31 -8.65 5.68
C ASN A 56 -5.82 -9.64 4.61
N ARG A 57 -6.75 -10.33 3.94
CA ARG A 57 -6.41 -11.24 2.83
C ARG A 57 -5.82 -10.48 1.65
N ARG A 58 -6.44 -9.37 1.24
CA ARG A 58 -5.94 -8.53 0.13
C ARG A 58 -4.62 -7.88 0.47
N TYR A 59 -4.44 -7.43 1.73
CA TYR A 59 -3.20 -6.84 2.21
C TYR A 59 -2.02 -7.83 2.14
N LYS A 60 -2.26 -9.08 2.54
CA LYS A 60 -1.28 -10.16 2.34
C LYS A 60 -0.91 -10.38 0.87
N LEU A 61 -1.91 -10.35 -0.02
CA LEU A 61 -1.70 -10.54 -1.47
C LEU A 61 -1.03 -9.34 -2.13
N ALA A 62 -1.20 -8.15 -1.60
CA ALA A 62 -0.55 -6.94 -2.10
C ALA A 62 0.98 -6.99 -1.94
N ASP A 63 1.48 -7.76 -0.99
CA ASP A 63 2.89 -8.07 -0.77
C ASP A 63 3.77 -6.82 -0.60
N PHE A 64 3.26 -5.84 0.19
CA PHE A 64 4.02 -4.66 0.55
C PHE A 64 5.28 -5.03 1.31
N ARG A 65 6.39 -4.37 0.99
CA ARG A 65 7.69 -4.60 1.66
C ARG A 65 7.62 -4.19 3.14
N GLU A 66 6.90 -3.13 3.44
CA GLU A 66 6.73 -2.58 4.79
C GLU A 66 5.32 -2.02 4.98
N THR A 67 4.88 -1.99 6.24
CA THR A 67 3.65 -1.28 6.59
C THR A 67 3.93 0.21 6.68
N ARG A 68 3.53 0.96 5.65
CA ARG A 68 3.65 2.42 5.60
C ARG A 68 2.28 3.07 5.70
N LEU A 69 2.19 4.16 6.49
CA LEU A 69 0.97 4.95 6.68
C LEU A 69 1.23 6.37 6.19
N LEU A 70 0.21 7.03 5.65
CA LEU A 70 0.30 8.44 5.26
C LEU A 70 0.51 9.34 6.48
N ASP A 71 -0.10 8.99 7.63
CA ASP A 71 0.04 9.73 8.88
C ASP A 71 1.48 9.72 9.43
N ASN A 72 2.26 8.71 9.05
CA ASN A 72 3.67 8.59 9.43
C ASN A 72 4.63 9.29 8.45
N PHE A 73 4.11 9.92 7.39
CA PHE A 73 4.93 10.66 6.44
C PHE A 73 5.11 12.10 6.89
N ASP A 74 6.37 12.50 7.07
CA ASP A 74 6.70 13.87 7.46
C ASP A 74 6.71 14.81 6.24
N PHE A 75 5.55 15.42 5.98
CA PHE A 75 5.40 16.42 4.91
C PHE A 75 6.20 17.70 5.19
N GLY A 76 6.49 18.01 6.48
CA GLY A 76 7.28 19.17 6.87
C GLY A 76 8.76 19.04 6.50
N PHE A 77 9.25 17.80 6.47
CA PHE A 77 10.65 17.53 6.08
C PHE A 77 10.90 17.76 4.59
N ASN A 78 9.94 17.40 3.72
CA ASN A 78 9.99 17.63 2.29
C ASN A 78 8.77 18.45 1.83
N PRO A 79 8.79 19.78 2.02
CA PRO A 79 7.64 20.65 1.72
C PRO A 79 7.30 20.73 0.23
N GLY A 80 8.19 20.25 -0.65
CA GLY A 80 7.90 20.12 -2.09
C GLY A 80 6.91 19.00 -2.44
N VAL A 81 6.55 18.13 -1.47
CA VAL A 81 5.51 17.12 -1.67
C VAL A 81 4.15 17.74 -1.43
N ASN A 82 3.32 17.82 -2.47
CA ASN A 82 1.97 18.34 -2.35
C ASN A 82 1.08 17.37 -1.57
N ARG A 83 0.82 17.70 -0.29
CA ARG A 83 0.02 16.88 0.62
C ARG A 83 -1.38 16.62 0.06
N ALA A 84 -2.06 17.64 -0.48
CA ALA A 84 -3.41 17.50 -1.01
C ALA A 84 -3.45 16.49 -2.18
N GLN A 85 -2.48 16.55 -3.08
CA GLN A 85 -2.34 15.63 -4.21
C GLN A 85 -2.11 14.18 -3.74
N ILE A 86 -1.28 13.96 -2.72
CA ILE A 86 -1.05 12.63 -2.15
C ILE A 86 -2.32 12.05 -1.52
N TYR A 87 -3.10 12.88 -0.79
CA TYR A 87 -4.37 12.44 -0.20
C TYR A 87 -5.45 12.21 -1.26
N GLU A 88 -5.46 12.98 -2.35
CA GLU A 88 -6.34 12.72 -3.49
C GLU A 88 -6.04 11.35 -4.12
N LEU A 89 -4.78 11.03 -4.37
CA LEU A 89 -4.38 9.69 -4.85
C LEU A 89 -4.80 8.58 -3.87
N ALA A 90 -4.74 8.84 -2.57
CA ALA A 90 -5.13 7.87 -1.55
C ALA A 90 -6.62 7.53 -1.55
N THR A 91 -7.48 8.36 -2.14
CA THR A 91 -8.90 8.04 -2.36
C THR A 91 -9.11 6.86 -3.32
N GLY A 92 -8.12 6.57 -4.17
CA GLY A 92 -8.22 5.55 -5.22
C GLY A 92 -9.03 5.98 -6.45
N HIS A 93 -9.43 7.26 -6.53
CA HIS A 93 -10.23 7.75 -7.67
C HIS A 93 -9.51 7.58 -9.01
N PHE A 94 -8.18 7.80 -9.05
CA PHE A 94 -7.35 7.57 -10.25
C PHE A 94 -7.43 6.12 -10.74
N VAL A 95 -7.60 5.13 -9.84
CA VAL A 95 -7.76 3.71 -10.21
C VAL A 95 -9.08 3.48 -10.91
N THR A 96 -10.16 4.12 -10.45
CA THR A 96 -11.46 4.08 -11.13
C THR A 96 -11.38 4.68 -12.53
N GLN A 97 -10.58 5.73 -12.69
CA GLN A 97 -10.34 6.41 -13.98
C GLN A 97 -9.31 5.69 -14.86
N ARG A 98 -8.68 4.61 -14.39
CA ARG A 98 -7.60 3.87 -15.08
C ARG A 98 -6.41 4.75 -15.45
N ARG A 99 -6.11 5.74 -14.60
CA ARG A 99 -4.96 6.62 -14.77
C ARG A 99 -3.74 6.03 -14.11
N ASP A 100 -2.58 6.33 -14.69
CA ASP A 100 -1.30 5.92 -14.14
C ASP A 100 -0.70 7.04 -13.26
N VAL A 101 0.27 6.70 -12.42
CA VAL A 101 0.96 7.67 -11.55
C VAL A 101 2.45 7.38 -11.56
N LEU A 102 3.26 8.42 -11.72
CA LEU A 102 4.70 8.30 -11.72
C LEU A 102 5.34 9.28 -10.72
N LEU A 103 5.96 8.76 -9.66
CA LEU A 103 6.71 9.55 -8.69
C LEU A 103 8.18 9.56 -9.10
N VAL A 104 8.73 10.73 -9.40
CA VAL A 104 10.12 10.90 -9.85
C VAL A 104 10.89 11.77 -8.85
N GLY A 105 12.10 11.37 -8.49
CA GLY A 105 12.95 12.18 -7.60
C GLY A 105 14.14 11.40 -7.05
N PRO A 106 15.06 12.08 -6.35
CA PRO A 106 16.28 11.45 -5.85
C PRO A 106 16.00 10.35 -4.82
N PRO A 107 16.97 9.46 -4.55
CA PRO A 107 16.84 8.46 -3.50
C PRO A 107 16.64 9.09 -2.11
N GLY A 108 15.83 8.43 -1.27
CA GLY A 108 15.64 8.82 0.13
C GLY A 108 14.59 9.91 0.40
N VAL A 109 13.95 10.50 -0.63
CA VAL A 109 12.92 11.55 -0.44
C VAL A 109 11.55 11.03 -0.01
N GLY A 110 11.37 9.70 0.11
CA GLY A 110 10.13 9.11 0.60
C GLY A 110 9.20 8.50 -0.46
N LYS A 111 9.59 8.39 -1.74
CA LYS A 111 8.76 7.83 -2.82
C LYS A 111 8.19 6.45 -2.47
N SER A 112 9.04 5.50 -2.06
CA SER A 112 8.62 4.14 -1.67
C SER A 112 7.70 4.12 -0.44
N HIS A 113 7.83 5.07 0.48
CA HIS A 113 6.90 5.26 1.58
C HIS A 113 5.52 5.67 1.04
N LEU A 114 5.48 6.70 0.21
CA LEU A 114 4.25 7.25 -0.35
C LEU A 114 3.49 6.22 -1.18
N VAL A 115 4.13 5.52 -2.10
CA VAL A 115 3.43 4.54 -2.97
C VAL A 115 2.87 3.36 -2.18
N GLN A 116 3.57 2.89 -1.14
CA GLN A 116 3.06 1.83 -0.27
C GLN A 116 1.91 2.34 0.62
N ALA A 117 2.01 3.56 1.14
CA ALA A 117 0.95 4.16 1.95
C ALA A 117 -0.31 4.45 1.11
N ILE A 118 -0.17 5.04 -0.09
CA ILE A 118 -1.26 5.23 -1.05
C ILE A 118 -1.88 3.87 -1.42
N GLY A 119 -1.06 2.89 -1.79
CA GLY A 119 -1.53 1.55 -2.15
C GLY A 119 -2.35 0.90 -1.04
N ARG A 120 -1.99 1.12 0.23
CA ARG A 120 -2.76 0.65 1.38
C ARG A 120 -4.12 1.33 1.50
N GLU A 121 -4.21 2.63 1.29
CA GLU A 121 -5.49 3.35 1.30
C GLU A 121 -6.38 2.94 0.12
N VAL A 122 -5.81 2.80 -1.08
CA VAL A 122 -6.48 2.24 -2.27
C VAL A 122 -7.04 0.83 -2.00
N LEU A 123 -6.28 -0.01 -1.27
CA LEU A 123 -6.74 -1.34 -0.87
C LEU A 123 -7.90 -1.26 0.13
N LYS A 124 -7.89 -0.31 1.08
CA LYS A 124 -9.03 -0.03 1.98
C LYS A 124 -10.27 0.42 1.21
N ALA A 125 -10.10 1.20 0.13
CA ALA A 125 -11.17 1.60 -0.75
C ALA A 125 -11.77 0.44 -1.56
N GLY A 126 -11.21 -0.78 -1.44
CA GLY A 126 -11.78 -2.00 -1.98
C GLY A 126 -11.13 -2.52 -3.25
N PHE A 127 -10.09 -1.87 -3.76
CA PHE A 127 -9.35 -2.31 -4.94
C PHE A 127 -8.37 -3.44 -4.64
N LEU A 128 -8.00 -4.19 -5.67
CA LEU A 128 -6.90 -5.15 -5.60
C LEU A 128 -5.59 -4.43 -5.92
N VAL A 129 -4.64 -4.45 -4.99
CA VAL A 129 -3.32 -3.84 -5.16
C VAL A 129 -2.27 -4.93 -5.18
N PHE A 130 -1.24 -4.76 -6.01
CA PHE A 130 -0.05 -5.59 -6.00
C PHE A 130 1.20 -4.73 -6.08
N TYR A 131 2.12 -4.94 -5.16
CA TYR A 131 3.39 -4.21 -5.06
C TYR A 131 4.56 -5.10 -5.42
N ARG A 132 5.50 -4.57 -6.21
CA ARG A 132 6.79 -5.21 -6.50
C ARG A 132 7.88 -4.17 -6.71
N SER A 133 9.12 -4.50 -6.33
CA SER A 133 10.26 -3.77 -6.88
C SER A 133 10.46 -4.19 -8.34
N ILE A 134 10.98 -3.29 -9.17
CA ILE A 134 11.29 -3.61 -10.56
C ILE A 134 12.26 -4.79 -10.66
N PHE A 135 13.17 -4.93 -9.69
CA PHE A 135 14.15 -6.03 -9.66
C PHE A 135 13.51 -7.38 -9.39
N ASP A 136 12.52 -7.44 -8.47
CA ASP A 136 11.81 -8.67 -8.17
C ASP A 136 10.89 -9.06 -9.34
N LEU A 137 10.21 -8.09 -9.94
CA LEU A 137 9.36 -8.28 -11.12
C LEU A 137 10.16 -8.90 -12.27
N VAL A 138 11.28 -8.28 -12.64
CA VAL A 138 12.14 -8.74 -13.73
C VAL A 138 12.73 -10.11 -13.41
N ARG A 139 13.24 -10.33 -12.19
CA ARG A 139 13.80 -11.61 -11.77
C ARG A 139 12.76 -12.73 -11.82
N GLU A 140 11.56 -12.49 -11.30
CA GLU A 140 10.48 -13.48 -11.31
C GLU A 140 10.11 -13.89 -12.75
N LEU A 141 10.03 -12.96 -13.70
CA LEU A 141 9.64 -13.25 -15.08
C LEU A 141 10.79 -13.85 -15.90
N LEU A 142 12.03 -13.38 -15.73
CA LEU A 142 13.21 -13.97 -16.39
C LEU A 142 13.52 -15.40 -15.92
N SER A 143 13.10 -15.77 -14.71
CA SER A 143 13.35 -17.12 -14.16
C SER A 143 12.37 -18.18 -14.65
N GLN A 144 11.40 -17.84 -15.50
CA GLN A 144 10.43 -18.81 -16.00
C GLN A 144 11.00 -19.63 -17.14
N GLU A 145 10.95 -20.96 -16.99
CA GLU A 145 11.49 -21.92 -17.97
C GLU A 145 10.46 -22.34 -19.03
N THR A 146 9.15 -22.11 -18.76
CA THR A 146 8.08 -22.52 -19.68
C THR A 146 7.07 -21.41 -19.91
N GLN A 147 6.51 -21.36 -21.13
CA GLN A 147 5.43 -20.39 -21.48
C GLN A 147 4.20 -20.51 -20.57
N ALA A 148 3.88 -21.72 -20.09
CA ALA A 148 2.74 -21.93 -19.20
C ALA A 148 2.97 -21.33 -17.80
N SER A 149 4.21 -21.36 -17.28
CA SER A 149 4.59 -20.75 -16.02
C SER A 149 4.66 -19.22 -16.14
N GLU A 150 5.22 -18.72 -17.24
CA GLU A 150 5.26 -17.30 -17.59
C GLU A 150 3.84 -16.70 -17.68
N GLY A 151 2.93 -17.36 -18.42
CA GLY A 151 1.55 -16.88 -18.54
C GLY A 151 0.77 -16.87 -17.22
N ARG A 152 1.06 -17.79 -16.29
CA ARG A 152 0.50 -17.77 -14.92
C ARG A 152 1.06 -16.63 -14.10
N LEU A 153 2.36 -16.41 -14.17
CA LEU A 153 3.02 -15.33 -13.45
C LEU A 153 2.61 -13.97 -13.99
N LEU A 154 2.53 -13.81 -15.31
CA LEU A 154 2.07 -12.57 -15.94
C LEU A 154 0.66 -12.18 -15.47
N LYS A 155 -0.28 -13.16 -15.32
CA LYS A 155 -1.60 -12.90 -14.75
C LYS A 155 -1.54 -12.28 -13.36
N LYS A 156 -0.53 -12.58 -12.53
CA LYS A 156 -0.30 -12.00 -11.21
C LYS A 156 -0.09 -10.47 -11.30
N TYR A 157 0.57 -10.00 -12.37
CA TYR A 157 0.82 -8.58 -12.63
C TYR A 157 -0.34 -7.90 -13.36
N LEU A 158 -1.14 -8.63 -14.12
CA LEU A 158 -2.24 -8.07 -14.91
C LEU A 158 -3.57 -8.01 -14.16
N LYS A 159 -3.80 -8.90 -13.18
CA LYS A 159 -5.07 -8.99 -12.44
C LYS A 159 -5.36 -7.82 -11.50
N PRO A 160 -4.38 -7.27 -10.74
CA PRO A 160 -4.61 -6.20 -9.78
C PRO A 160 -5.17 -4.94 -10.45
N ASP A 161 -6.09 -4.24 -9.77
CA ASP A 161 -6.61 -2.94 -10.20
C ASP A 161 -5.50 -1.89 -10.21
N LEU A 162 -4.61 -1.94 -9.21
CA LEU A 162 -3.41 -1.12 -9.12
C LEU A 162 -2.17 -2.01 -9.01
N LEU A 163 -1.25 -1.88 -9.96
CA LEU A 163 0.11 -2.41 -9.88
C LEU A 163 1.06 -1.30 -9.43
N ILE A 164 1.82 -1.55 -8.37
CA ILE A 164 2.88 -0.64 -7.92
C ILE A 164 4.23 -1.25 -8.28
N VAL A 165 5.01 -0.54 -9.12
CA VAL A 165 6.37 -0.91 -9.51
C VAL A 165 7.34 0.09 -8.90
N ASP A 166 8.09 -0.35 -7.90
CA ASP A 166 8.98 0.54 -7.13
C ASP A 166 10.46 0.36 -7.51
N ASP A 167 11.28 1.31 -7.11
CA ASP A 167 12.75 1.28 -7.22
C ASP A 167 13.32 1.39 -8.66
N MET A 168 12.57 1.92 -9.65
CA MET A 168 13.11 2.15 -10.98
C MET A 168 14.29 3.12 -10.92
N GLY A 169 15.38 2.78 -11.65
CA GLY A 169 16.54 3.66 -11.78
C GLY A 169 17.60 3.54 -10.67
N LEU A 170 17.50 2.60 -9.75
CA LEU A 170 18.58 2.34 -8.77
C LEU A 170 19.82 1.70 -9.42
N LYS A 171 19.62 0.86 -10.43
CA LYS A 171 20.68 0.23 -11.23
C LYS A 171 20.16 -0.13 -12.61
N ILE A 172 21.07 -0.41 -13.54
CA ILE A 172 20.75 -0.94 -14.87
C ILE A 172 20.12 -2.33 -14.71
N LEU A 173 19.07 -2.57 -15.47
CA LEU A 173 18.35 -3.84 -15.46
C LEU A 173 18.98 -4.85 -16.43
N PRO A 174 18.78 -6.15 -16.22
CA PRO A 174 19.24 -7.20 -17.15
C PRO A 174 18.66 -7.01 -18.55
N GLN A 175 19.29 -7.64 -19.57
CA GLN A 175 18.71 -7.71 -20.91
C GLN A 175 17.29 -8.31 -20.87
N LYS A 176 16.45 -7.94 -21.83
CA LYS A 176 15.02 -8.28 -21.94
C LYS A 176 14.12 -7.67 -20.87
N SER A 177 14.65 -6.92 -19.89
CA SER A 177 13.80 -6.26 -18.89
C SER A 177 12.87 -5.23 -19.52
N GLY A 178 13.33 -4.55 -20.58
CA GLY A 178 12.53 -3.60 -21.34
C GLY A 178 11.32 -4.27 -21.98
N GLU A 179 11.51 -5.38 -22.67
CA GLU A 179 10.44 -6.17 -23.31
C GLU A 179 9.40 -6.64 -22.29
N ILE A 180 9.86 -7.19 -21.16
CA ILE A 180 9.00 -7.67 -20.08
C ILE A 180 8.14 -6.55 -19.50
N LEU A 181 8.77 -5.42 -19.21
CA LEU A 181 8.05 -4.27 -18.65
C LEU A 181 7.07 -3.69 -19.68
N LEU A 182 7.49 -3.60 -20.95
CA LEU A 182 6.64 -3.16 -22.06
C LEU A 182 5.40 -4.04 -22.18
N GLU A 183 5.55 -5.37 -22.15
CA GLU A 183 4.40 -6.28 -22.22
C GLU A 183 3.40 -6.04 -21.10
N ILE A 184 3.86 -5.87 -19.86
CA ILE A 184 2.98 -5.59 -18.72
C ILE A 184 2.27 -4.25 -18.92
N ILE A 185 2.98 -3.18 -19.26
CA ILE A 185 2.41 -1.84 -19.45
C ILE A 185 1.40 -1.83 -20.58
N MET A 186 1.73 -2.43 -21.74
CA MET A 186 0.83 -2.52 -22.89
C MET A 186 -0.47 -3.24 -22.57
N ARG A 187 -0.44 -4.34 -21.83
CA ARG A 187 -1.64 -5.09 -21.46
C ARG A 187 -2.46 -4.41 -20.37
N ARG A 188 -1.86 -3.54 -19.57
CA ARG A 188 -2.53 -2.76 -18.52
C ARG A 188 -3.08 -1.43 -19.04
N TYR A 189 -2.46 -0.88 -20.08
CA TYR A 189 -2.83 0.40 -20.67
C TYR A 189 -4.35 0.50 -20.91
N GLU A 190 -4.98 1.58 -20.44
CA GLU A 190 -6.42 1.87 -20.46
C GLU A 190 -7.34 0.83 -19.79
N ASN A 191 -6.79 -0.24 -19.25
CA ASN A 191 -7.55 -1.30 -18.58
C ASN A 191 -7.39 -1.26 -17.06
N ARG A 192 -6.18 -0.95 -16.58
CA ARG A 192 -5.81 -0.98 -15.16
C ARG A 192 -4.77 0.09 -14.87
N SER A 193 -4.72 0.56 -13.65
CA SER A 193 -3.76 1.58 -13.23
C SER A 193 -2.41 1.00 -12.83
N THR A 194 -1.35 1.72 -13.20
CA THR A 194 0.02 1.42 -12.78
C THR A 194 0.59 2.63 -12.05
N MET A 195 1.19 2.39 -10.88
CA MET A 195 1.92 3.41 -10.13
C MET A 195 3.40 3.04 -10.11
N MET A 196 4.27 3.97 -10.53
CA MET A 196 5.70 3.69 -10.57
C MET A 196 6.49 4.73 -9.77
N THR A 197 7.64 4.32 -9.25
CA THR A 197 8.64 5.26 -8.72
C THR A 197 9.89 5.22 -9.55
N SER A 198 10.52 6.37 -9.77
CA SER A 198 11.82 6.46 -10.42
C SER A 198 12.80 7.31 -9.61
N ASN A 199 14.02 6.81 -9.49
CA ASN A 199 15.16 7.54 -8.90
C ASN A 199 15.95 8.32 -9.95
N ARG A 200 15.59 8.16 -11.22
CA ARG A 200 16.21 8.81 -12.36
C ARG A 200 15.17 9.55 -13.17
N PRO A 201 15.57 10.62 -13.87
CA PRO A 201 14.73 11.27 -14.87
C PRO A 201 14.24 10.29 -15.95
N ILE A 202 13.10 10.60 -16.54
CA ILE A 202 12.44 9.76 -17.53
C ILE A 202 13.33 9.56 -18.77
N GLU A 203 14.09 10.57 -19.14
CA GLU A 203 15.00 10.60 -20.27
C GLU A 203 16.12 9.56 -20.18
N GLU A 204 16.42 9.10 -18.96
CA GLU A 204 17.44 8.08 -18.73
C GLU A 204 16.92 6.62 -18.83
N TRP A 205 15.61 6.41 -19.00
CA TRP A 205 15.02 5.08 -18.98
C TRP A 205 15.53 4.17 -20.11
N GLY A 206 15.86 4.72 -21.28
CA GLY A 206 16.48 3.96 -22.37
C GLY A 206 17.78 3.28 -21.96
N LYS A 207 18.62 3.98 -21.18
CA LYS A 207 19.88 3.43 -20.65
C LYS A 207 19.62 2.43 -19.52
N LEU A 208 18.62 2.68 -18.68
CA LEU A 208 18.29 1.82 -17.54
C LEU A 208 17.76 0.45 -17.97
N LEU A 209 16.95 0.44 -19.02
CA LEU A 209 16.35 -0.78 -19.57
C LEU A 209 17.27 -1.49 -20.57
N SER A 210 18.39 -0.86 -20.97
CA SER A 210 19.27 -1.30 -22.06
C SER A 210 18.52 -1.52 -23.38
N ASP A 211 17.41 -0.81 -23.57
CA ASP A 211 16.48 -0.95 -24.69
C ASP A 211 15.75 0.38 -24.91
N VAL A 212 16.25 1.17 -25.82
CA VAL A 212 15.69 2.51 -26.13
C VAL A 212 14.30 2.42 -26.77
N PRO A 213 14.06 1.54 -27.76
CA PRO A 213 12.73 1.35 -28.33
C PRO A 213 11.67 0.95 -27.27
N ALA A 214 11.95 -0.05 -26.44
CA ALA A 214 11.03 -0.45 -25.37
C ALA A 214 10.79 0.68 -24.37
N ALA A 215 11.84 1.40 -23.95
CA ALA A 215 11.70 2.54 -23.05
C ALA A 215 10.79 3.63 -23.64
N SER A 216 10.99 3.97 -24.92
CA SER A 216 10.16 4.96 -25.62
C SER A 216 8.70 4.53 -25.68
N ALA A 217 8.43 3.25 -26.00
CA ALA A 217 7.08 2.71 -26.06
C ALA A 217 6.39 2.64 -24.69
N ILE A 218 7.14 2.32 -23.62
CA ILE A 218 6.66 2.35 -22.24
C ILE A 218 6.26 3.77 -21.85
N LEU A 219 7.14 4.73 -22.09
CA LEU A 219 6.93 6.12 -21.73
C LEU A 219 5.76 6.73 -22.49
N ASP A 220 5.61 6.44 -23.76
CA ASP A 220 4.48 6.91 -24.56
C ASP A 220 3.13 6.48 -23.93
N ARG A 221 3.01 5.25 -23.47
CA ARG A 221 1.78 4.77 -22.84
C ARG A 221 1.60 5.28 -21.42
N LEU A 222 2.66 5.20 -20.60
CA LEU A 222 2.57 5.69 -19.23
C LEU A 222 2.25 7.18 -19.18
N LEU A 223 2.93 7.99 -20.01
CA LEU A 223 2.76 9.44 -19.97
C LEU A 223 1.46 9.93 -20.59
N HIS A 224 0.82 9.14 -21.44
CA HIS A 224 -0.45 9.52 -22.07
C HIS A 224 -1.55 9.80 -21.05
N HIS A 225 -1.61 9.01 -19.97
CA HIS A 225 -2.62 9.13 -18.92
C HIS A 225 -2.03 9.25 -17.49
N ALA A 226 -0.71 9.41 -17.37
CA ALA A 226 -0.07 9.46 -16.07
C ALA A 226 -0.07 10.84 -15.45
N GLU A 227 -0.29 10.86 -14.15
CA GLU A 227 0.02 11.99 -13.30
C GLU A 227 1.48 11.87 -12.84
N ILE A 228 2.33 12.82 -13.31
CA ILE A 228 3.75 12.85 -12.94
C ILE A 228 3.90 13.73 -11.70
N ILE A 229 4.46 13.15 -10.63
CA ILE A 229 4.67 13.84 -9.37
C ILE A 229 6.18 13.94 -9.11
N PRO A 230 6.78 15.10 -9.36
CA PRO A 230 8.16 15.33 -9.01
C PRO A 230 8.29 15.49 -7.50
N ILE A 231 9.15 14.68 -6.88
CA ILE A 231 9.44 14.75 -5.45
C ILE A 231 10.88 15.22 -5.27
N ASN A 232 11.03 16.50 -4.99
CA ASN A 232 12.31 17.13 -4.72
C ASN A 232 12.47 17.32 -3.21
N GLY A 233 13.69 17.09 -2.70
CA GLY A 233 13.93 17.28 -1.29
C GLY A 233 15.21 16.61 -0.80
N ARG A 234 15.44 16.71 0.50
CA ARG A 234 16.56 16.07 1.16
C ARG A 234 16.28 14.60 1.45
N SER A 235 17.32 13.80 1.52
CA SER A 235 17.18 12.40 1.91
C SER A 235 16.82 12.28 3.39
N TYR A 236 15.66 11.69 3.69
CA TYR A 236 15.23 11.38 5.05
C TYR A 236 16.16 10.36 5.74
N ARG A 237 16.83 9.50 4.96
CA ARG A 237 17.78 8.50 5.48
C ARG A 237 19.07 9.10 6.03
N LEU A 238 19.39 10.32 5.63
CA LEU A 238 20.60 11.05 6.06
C LEU A 238 20.33 11.96 7.27
N GLN A 239 19.13 11.95 7.84
CA GLN A 239 18.86 12.67 9.08
C GLN A 239 19.71 12.11 10.23
N PRO A 240 20.33 12.98 11.05
CA PRO A 240 20.92 12.55 12.31
C PRO A 240 19.79 11.95 13.18
N LYS A 241 19.88 10.68 13.51
CA LYS A 241 18.94 10.09 14.46
C LYS A 241 19.07 10.82 15.78
N PRO A 242 17.97 11.26 16.43
CA PRO A 242 18.07 11.81 17.79
C PRO A 242 18.77 10.76 18.65
N LYS A 243 19.82 11.19 19.37
CA LYS A 243 20.55 10.33 20.32
C LYS A 243 19.53 9.79 21.33
N ARG A 244 19.21 8.51 21.27
CA ARG A 244 18.51 7.83 22.36
C ARG A 244 19.41 7.85 23.58
N GLY A 245 19.05 8.62 24.59
CA GLY A 245 19.69 8.56 25.91
C GLY A 245 20.35 9.85 26.38
N ALA A 246 19.59 10.77 27.00
CA ALA A 246 20.10 11.76 27.94
C ALA A 246 19.06 12.19 29.01
N ASP A 247 17.92 11.50 29.15
CA ASP A 247 16.89 11.90 30.14
C ASP A 247 16.66 10.90 31.28
N SER A 248 17.51 9.88 31.45
CA SER A 248 17.37 8.92 32.58
C SER A 248 18.31 9.17 33.76
N GLU A 249 19.16 10.23 33.74
CA GLU A 249 20.11 10.51 34.85
C GLU A 249 19.79 11.78 35.64
N ARG A 250 18.71 12.51 35.38
CA ARG A 250 18.38 13.73 36.13
C ARG A 250 17.35 13.58 37.25
N SER A 251 16.79 12.39 37.46
CA SER A 251 15.80 12.17 38.55
C SER A 251 16.35 11.46 39.79
N ALA A 252 17.67 11.19 39.89
CA ALA A 252 18.25 10.45 41.01
C ALA A 252 19.02 11.31 42.03
N PHE A 253 19.08 12.65 41.87
CA PHE A 253 19.84 13.52 42.79
C PHE A 253 19.01 14.69 43.35
N SER A 254 17.84 14.40 43.94
CA SER A 254 17.14 15.42 44.76
C SER A 254 16.28 14.77 45.84
N SER A 255 16.91 14.03 46.77
CA SER A 255 16.29 13.70 48.05
C SER A 255 17.37 13.30 49.06
N SER A 256 18.16 14.29 49.54
CA SER A 256 18.84 14.19 50.84
C SER A 256 19.18 15.60 51.32
N SER A 257 18.26 16.20 52.07
CA SER A 257 18.58 17.29 52.96
C SER A 257 18.41 16.77 54.40
N PRO A 258 19.44 16.84 55.25
CA PRO A 258 19.29 16.49 56.65
C PRO A 258 18.68 17.66 57.42
N ASN A 259 17.77 17.31 58.33
CA ASN A 259 17.18 18.23 59.29
C ASN A 259 18.17 18.48 60.45
N PRO A 260 18.48 19.72 60.84
CA PRO A 260 19.19 19.96 62.06
C PRO A 260 18.25 20.11 63.29
N ALA A 261 18.75 19.68 64.39
CA ALA A 261 18.25 19.59 65.75
C ALA A 261 17.38 20.75 66.25
#